data_2050f6439b4920208af3678ad913d0d2
#
_entry.id   2050f6439b4920208af3678ad913d0d2
#
_cell.length_a   1.000
_cell.length_b   1.000
_cell.length_c   1.000
_cell.angle_alpha   90.00
_cell.angle_beta   90.00
_cell.angle_gamma   90.00
#
_symmetry.space_group_name_H-M   'P 1'
#
loop_
_entity.id
_entity.type
_entity.pdbx_description
1 polymer ?
#
loop_
_entity_poly.entity_id
_entity_poly.type
_entity_poly.pdbx_seq_one_letter_code
_entity_poly.pdbx_strand_id
1 'polypeptide(L)'
;MIEVSELAASALVQSLEASGVEPEKGFRLTKKEDRFALEIDSPAEDDRVIKHEGAIALMVDQGTEEEVGDVLIDVEERVDGPQLMMRSKLPEE
;
A
#
# COMPACT_ATOMS: atom_id res chain seq x y z
N MET A 1 -6.85 -10.59 3.54
CA MET A 1 -7.17 -9.21 3.13
C MET A 1 -6.07 -8.26 3.56
N ILE A 2 -5.67 -7.38 2.67
CA ILE A 2 -4.62 -6.42 2.97
C ILE A 2 -5.26 -5.17 3.54
N GLU A 3 -4.76 -4.71 4.68
CA GLU A 3 -5.20 -3.47 5.29
C GLU A 3 -4.04 -2.51 5.39
N VAL A 4 -4.36 -1.21 5.38
CA VAL A 4 -3.35 -0.16 5.48
C VAL A 4 -3.74 0.73 6.64
N SER A 5 -2.80 0.94 7.57
CA SER A 5 -3.08 1.82 8.70
C SER A 5 -3.26 3.26 8.20
N GLU A 6 -3.93 4.07 9.01
CA GLU A 6 -4.16 5.45 8.65
C GLU A 6 -2.85 6.21 8.46
N LEU A 7 -1.88 5.95 9.32
CA LEU A 7 -0.58 6.59 9.18
C LEU A 7 0.12 6.17 7.89
N ALA A 8 0.05 4.89 7.55
CA ALA A 8 0.67 4.41 6.31
C ALA A 8 -0.04 4.99 5.09
N ALA A 9 -1.37 5.02 5.11
CA ALA A 9 -2.11 5.59 3.99
C ALA A 9 -1.76 7.06 3.80
N SER A 10 -1.68 7.80 4.89
CA SER A 10 -1.29 9.21 4.82
C SER A 10 0.10 9.38 4.24
N ALA A 11 1.04 8.55 4.68
CA ALA A 11 2.42 8.63 4.20
C ALA A 11 2.49 8.33 2.70
N LEU A 12 1.71 7.33 2.24
CA LEU A 12 1.68 7.00 0.82
C LEU A 12 1.14 8.15 -0.01
N VAL A 13 0.05 8.77 0.44
CA VAL A 13 -0.55 9.88 -0.29
C VAL A 13 0.40 11.07 -0.32
N GLN A 14 1.05 11.37 0.80
CA GLN A 14 2.00 12.47 0.84
C GLN A 14 3.17 12.25 -0.10
N SER A 15 3.64 11.02 -0.18
CA SER A 15 4.73 10.68 -1.08
C SER A 15 4.31 10.88 -2.54
N LEU A 16 3.08 10.49 -2.88
CA LEU A 16 2.58 10.69 -4.23
C LEU A 16 2.46 12.16 -4.58
N GLU A 17 1.96 12.96 -3.64
CA GLU A 17 1.82 14.39 -3.86
C GLU A 17 3.17 15.06 -4.02
N ALA A 18 4.12 14.66 -3.21
CA ALA A 18 5.47 15.24 -3.28
C ALA A 18 6.16 14.89 -4.60
N SER A 19 5.79 13.77 -5.20
CA SER A 19 6.35 13.35 -6.48
C SER A 19 5.61 13.92 -7.69
N GLY A 20 4.54 14.67 -7.46
CA GLY A 20 3.76 15.24 -8.54
C GLY A 20 2.89 14.25 -9.28
N VAL A 21 2.51 13.17 -8.63
CA VAL A 21 1.69 12.13 -9.25
C VAL A 21 0.24 12.61 -9.34
N GLU A 22 -0.41 12.29 -10.44
CA GLU A 22 -1.79 12.70 -10.68
C GLU A 22 -2.73 12.05 -9.67
N PRO A 23 -3.84 12.72 -9.30
CA PRO A 23 -4.75 12.18 -8.29
C PRO A 23 -5.39 10.85 -8.66
N GLU A 24 -5.50 10.54 -9.94
CA GLU A 24 -6.09 9.27 -10.38
C GLU A 24 -5.15 8.10 -10.23
N LYS A 25 -3.91 8.32 -9.82
CA LYS A 25 -2.93 7.26 -9.68
C LYS A 25 -2.56 7.06 -8.23
N GLY A 26 -2.06 5.89 -7.93
CA GLY A 26 -1.60 5.57 -6.60
C GLY A 26 -0.52 4.52 -6.65
N PHE A 27 -0.12 4.04 -5.48
CA PHE A 27 0.86 2.97 -5.41
C PHE A 27 0.18 1.63 -5.64
N ARG A 28 0.79 0.80 -6.47
CA ARG A 28 0.36 -0.58 -6.66
C ARG A 28 1.32 -1.50 -5.93
N LEU A 29 0.78 -2.34 -5.07
CA LEU A 29 1.59 -3.34 -4.38
C LEU A 29 1.80 -4.51 -5.33
N THR A 30 3.05 -4.83 -5.58
CA THR A 30 3.40 -5.97 -6.42
C THR A 30 4.28 -6.91 -5.63
N LYS A 31 4.24 -8.18 -6.01
CA LYS A 31 5.09 -9.19 -5.43
C LYS A 31 5.94 -9.81 -6.52
N LYS A 32 7.25 -9.76 -6.36
CA LYS A 32 8.19 -10.36 -7.30
C LYS A 32 9.06 -11.32 -6.51
N GLU A 33 8.94 -12.61 -6.87
CA GLU A 33 9.64 -13.66 -6.15
C GLU A 33 9.25 -13.62 -4.68
N ASP A 34 10.14 -13.27 -3.78
CA ASP A 34 9.81 -13.17 -2.37
C ASP A 34 9.89 -11.73 -1.85
N ARG A 35 9.80 -10.77 -2.75
CA ARG A 35 9.89 -9.36 -2.40
C ARG A 35 8.62 -8.62 -2.77
N PHE A 36 8.34 -7.57 -2.03
CA PHE A 36 7.24 -6.67 -2.33
C PHE A 36 7.79 -5.34 -2.80
N ALA A 37 7.10 -4.73 -3.75
CA ALA A 37 7.49 -3.45 -4.30
C ALA A 37 6.27 -2.58 -4.49
N LEU A 38 6.48 -1.27 -4.54
CA LEU A 38 5.42 -0.32 -4.83
C LEU A 38 5.73 0.36 -6.15
N GLU A 39 4.73 0.41 -7.02
CA GLU A 39 4.85 1.07 -8.31
C GLU A 39 3.70 2.02 -8.47
N ILE A 40 3.91 3.09 -9.21
CA ILE A 40 2.85 4.07 -9.47
C ILE A 40 2.07 3.59 -10.68
N ASP A 41 0.75 3.51 -10.53
CA ASP A 41 -0.10 2.96 -11.58
C ASP A 41 -1.51 3.53 -11.44
N SER A 42 -2.34 3.23 -12.43
CA SER A 42 -3.76 3.57 -12.41
C SER A 42 -4.57 2.35 -12.03
N PRO A 43 -5.70 2.52 -11.35
CA PRO A 43 -6.52 1.36 -10.95
C PRO A 43 -7.08 0.61 -12.15
N ALA A 44 -7.09 -0.71 -12.05
CA ALA A 44 -7.74 -1.58 -12.99
C ALA A 44 -9.06 -2.06 -12.40
N GLU A 45 -9.87 -2.73 -13.23
CA GLU A 45 -11.22 -3.11 -12.79
C GLU A 45 -11.21 -4.06 -11.61
N ASP A 46 -10.24 -4.96 -11.57
CA ASP A 46 -10.19 -5.96 -10.51
C ASP A 46 -9.30 -5.54 -9.34
N ASP A 47 -8.86 -4.29 -9.32
CA ASP A 47 -8.04 -3.79 -8.24
C ASP A 47 -8.88 -3.48 -7.02
N ARG A 48 -8.35 -3.84 -5.87
CA ARG A 48 -8.86 -3.32 -4.62
C ARG A 48 -8.13 -2.02 -4.33
N VAL A 49 -8.88 -0.94 -4.20
CA VAL A 49 -8.30 0.39 -4.05
C VAL A 49 -8.51 0.86 -2.62
N ILE A 50 -7.45 1.27 -1.98
CA ILE A 50 -7.49 1.82 -0.63
C ILE A 50 -7.26 3.32 -0.74
N LYS A 51 -8.24 4.10 -0.26
CA LYS A 51 -8.19 5.55 -0.36
C LYS A 51 -7.97 6.18 1.00
N HIS A 52 -7.37 7.35 0.98
CA HIS A 52 -7.19 8.16 2.17
C HIS A 52 -7.59 9.58 1.82
N GLU A 53 -8.65 10.07 2.47
CA GLU A 53 -9.17 11.43 2.23
C GLU A 53 -9.43 11.69 0.75
N GLY A 54 -10.00 10.70 0.09
CA GLY A 54 -10.36 10.84 -1.32
C GLY A 54 -9.25 10.55 -2.31
N ALA A 55 -8.03 10.39 -1.85
CA ALA A 55 -6.90 10.10 -2.73
C ALA A 55 -6.57 8.62 -2.68
N ILE A 56 -6.09 8.10 -3.80
CA ILE A 56 -5.69 6.70 -3.88
C ILE A 56 -4.35 6.53 -3.17
N ALA A 57 -4.34 5.73 -2.11
CA ALA A 57 -3.11 5.45 -1.39
C ALA A 57 -2.44 4.18 -1.92
N LEU A 58 -3.21 3.13 -2.06
CA LEU A 58 -2.67 1.83 -2.45
C LEU A 58 -3.70 1.08 -3.27
N MET A 59 -3.23 0.30 -4.23
CA MET A 59 -4.08 -0.61 -4.96
C MET A 59 -3.38 -1.95 -5.06
N VAL A 60 -4.16 -3.01 -5.12
CA VAL A 60 -3.62 -4.35 -5.21
C VAL A 60 -4.58 -5.20 -6.03
N ASP A 61 -4.03 -5.96 -6.97
CA ASP A 61 -4.88 -6.84 -7.76
C ASP A 61 -5.26 -8.08 -6.96
N GLN A 62 -6.28 -8.76 -7.42
CA GLN A 62 -6.83 -9.88 -6.69
C GLN A 62 -5.82 -11.01 -6.50
N GLY A 63 -5.05 -11.30 -7.51
CA GLY A 63 -4.06 -12.37 -7.42
C GLY A 63 -2.99 -12.07 -6.39
N THR A 64 -2.51 -10.84 -6.35
CA THR A 64 -1.52 -10.44 -5.37
C THR A 64 -2.11 -10.47 -3.97
N GLU A 65 -3.36 -10.01 -3.83
CA GLU A 65 -4.00 -10.01 -2.52
C GLU A 65 -4.16 -11.41 -1.97
N GLU A 66 -4.54 -12.36 -2.83
CA GLU A 66 -4.67 -13.75 -2.41
C GLU A 66 -3.33 -14.35 -2.00
N GLU A 67 -2.29 -14.00 -2.74
CA GLU A 67 -0.97 -14.52 -2.47
C GLU A 67 -0.39 -13.99 -1.16
N VAL A 68 -0.64 -12.71 -0.88
CA VAL A 68 -0.13 -12.08 0.32
C VAL A 68 -0.90 -12.52 1.57
N GLY A 69 -2.21 -12.66 1.44
CA GLY A 69 -3.05 -13.06 2.57
C GLY A 69 -3.39 -11.90 3.46
N ASP A 70 -3.58 -12.18 4.74
CA ASP A 70 -4.00 -11.16 5.70
C ASP A 70 -2.79 -10.45 6.29
N VAL A 71 -2.61 -9.20 5.89
CA VAL A 71 -1.49 -8.40 6.40
C VAL A 71 -1.97 -6.98 6.67
N LEU A 72 -1.24 -6.31 7.51
CA LEU A 72 -1.42 -4.88 7.80
C LEU A 72 -0.17 -4.16 7.34
N ILE A 73 -0.36 -3.15 6.51
CA ILE A 73 0.73 -2.27 6.11
C ILE A 73 0.72 -1.07 7.02
N ASP A 74 1.82 -0.84 7.69
CA ASP A 74 1.95 0.23 8.66
C ASP A 74 3.20 1.03 8.32
N VAL A 75 3.43 2.10 9.07
CA VAL A 75 4.60 2.94 8.84
C VAL A 75 5.32 3.12 10.18
N GLU A 76 6.63 3.07 10.12
CA GLU A 76 7.47 3.31 11.28
C GLU A 76 8.34 4.51 11.00
N GLU A 77 8.40 5.43 11.93
CA GLU A 77 9.25 6.59 11.77
C GLU A 77 10.66 6.28 12.22
N ARG A 78 11.60 6.55 11.34
CA ARG A 78 13.00 6.30 11.62
C ARG A 78 13.78 7.59 11.41
N VAL A 79 15.04 7.54 11.79
CA VAL A 79 15.91 8.70 11.66
C VAL A 79 15.96 9.21 10.22
N ASP A 80 15.94 8.29 9.25
CA ASP A 80 16.00 8.66 7.84
C ASP A 80 14.64 9.01 7.26
N GLY A 81 13.56 8.93 8.04
CA GLY A 81 12.21 9.21 7.56
C GLY A 81 11.30 8.02 7.75
N PRO A 82 10.05 8.15 7.30
CA PRO A 82 9.08 7.06 7.47
C PRO A 82 9.44 5.86 6.59
N GLN A 83 9.21 4.67 7.13
CA GLN A 83 9.45 3.43 6.41
C GLN A 83 8.23 2.55 6.54
N LEU A 84 7.78 2.00 5.42
CA LEU A 84 6.63 1.11 5.43
C LEU A 84 7.02 -0.26 5.96
N MET A 85 6.11 -0.84 6.72
CA MET A 85 6.28 -2.16 7.29
C MET A 85 5.06 -3.00 6.98
N MET A 86 5.27 -4.29 6.85
CA MET A 86 4.18 -5.21 6.59
C MET A 86 4.13 -6.23 7.71
N ARG A 87 2.98 -6.36 8.34
CA ARG A 87 2.81 -7.24 9.48
C ARG A 87 1.71 -8.25 9.20
N SER A 88 1.91 -9.46 9.67
CA SER A 88 0.87 -10.47 9.57
C SER A 88 -0.27 -10.14 10.52
N LYS A 89 -1.49 -10.29 10.05
CA LYS A 89 -2.66 -10.09 10.90
C LYS A 89 -3.14 -11.37 11.54
N LEU A 90 -2.51 -12.48 11.21
CA LEU A 90 -2.92 -13.75 11.79
C LEU A 90 -2.63 -13.74 13.29
N PRO A 91 -3.60 -14.18 14.09
CA PRO A 91 -3.35 -14.22 15.52
C PRO A 91 -2.28 -15.24 15.87
N GLU A 92 -1.51 -14.91 16.87
CA GLU A 92 -0.49 -15.82 17.35
C GLU A 92 -1.11 -16.68 18.44
N GLU A 93 -0.81 -17.95 18.39
CA GLU A 93 -1.33 -18.88 19.40
C GLU A 93 -0.44 -18.99 20.61
#